data_f0968219a2c96a3d532fd14d95c868b1
#
_entry.id   f0968219a2c96a3d532fd14d95c868b1
#
_cell.length_a   1.000
_cell.length_b   1.000
_cell.length_c   1.000
_cell.angle_alpha   90.00
_cell.angle_beta   90.00
_cell.angle_gamma   90.00
#
_symmetry.space_group_name_H-M   'P 1'
#
loop_
_entity.id
_entity.type
_entity.pdbx_description
1 polymer ?
#
loop_
_entity_poly.entity_id
_entity_poly.type
_entity_poly.pdbx_seq_one_letter_code
_entity_poly.pdbx_strand_id
1 'polypeptide(L)'
;MNSPNRTAWHAHYALFVLTCIYVFNHIDRQLMAILIEPVKAEFSISDTGIGLLSGVTFAVFYGVFGFPLGRLSDRIGRKPVIAACCIAWSVMTMACGMASSFLTLLLARVGVAVGEAGGTAPSVAMVAELYPPERRSTALSVLMLGSALGAIFGLGLGGWLAQHYGWRFAFLLFGAPGIFLGLLLWLTVRSPKVAGQTPAAASAALAPAPDTQEGWARTLAHLLQTPSFVWLVLTGGAWAIAGYAIGTWSPSFLIRSHGLSLQEAGVLVGVAGGIGATVGTLVCGVFTDRMARRDPAWQVGVPLLATLICIPASLAFFLWPPGIAFHVGGIQVPTAFLFYSLFSFFGTWWATPCLGAISHLFPPKYLGQATSIFVMAMTMLGVGIGPLLIGVLSDHFTPSLGGEALRYALAASVSLVVLAALFLAMALPRYRAQRTRPGEPVAEPADAAIA
;
A
#
# COMPACT_ATOMS: atom_id res chain seq x y z
N MET A 1 5.21 -27.81 32.41
CA MET A 1 6.14 -26.68 32.46
C MET A 1 6.70 -26.44 31.05
N ASN A 2 6.21 -25.43 30.36
CA ASN A 2 6.77 -25.04 29.07
C ASN A 2 7.97 -24.11 29.33
N SER A 3 9.16 -24.50 28.89
CA SER A 3 10.35 -23.69 29.06
C SER A 3 10.20 -22.36 28.28
N PRO A 4 10.63 -21.20 28.86
CA PRO A 4 10.52 -19.87 28.21
C PRO A 4 11.12 -19.85 26.80
N ASN A 5 12.14 -20.64 26.52
CA ASN A 5 12.78 -20.77 25.23
C ASN A 5 11.88 -21.38 24.14
N ARG A 6 11.00 -22.35 24.50
CA ARG A 6 10.09 -22.96 23.50
C ARG A 6 8.99 -21.98 23.05
N THR A 7 8.53 -21.13 23.95
CA THR A 7 7.50 -20.12 23.65
C THR A 7 8.05 -19.03 22.70
N ALA A 8 9.30 -18.59 22.95
CA ALA A 8 9.97 -17.62 22.09
C ALA A 8 10.21 -18.17 20.68
N TRP A 9 10.64 -19.42 20.55
CA TRP A 9 10.87 -20.06 19.25
C TRP A 9 9.59 -20.18 18.41
N HIS A 10 8.47 -20.53 19.04
CA HIS A 10 7.18 -20.57 18.37
C HIS A 10 6.71 -19.22 17.87
N ALA A 11 6.95 -18.13 18.61
CA ALA A 11 6.61 -16.79 18.18
C ALA A 11 7.43 -16.38 16.94
N HIS A 12 8.74 -16.65 16.92
CA HIS A 12 9.60 -16.36 15.75
C HIS A 12 9.24 -17.20 14.53
N TYR A 13 8.93 -18.48 14.73
CA TYR A 13 8.47 -19.34 13.65
C TYR A 13 7.14 -18.86 13.08
N ALA A 14 6.17 -18.50 13.92
CA ALA A 14 4.90 -17.94 13.48
C ALA A 14 5.09 -16.62 12.71
N LEU A 15 5.96 -15.72 13.20
CA LEU A 15 6.30 -14.48 12.51
C LEU A 15 6.91 -14.75 11.13
N PHE A 16 7.83 -15.71 11.03
CA PHE A 16 8.43 -16.09 9.75
C PHE A 16 7.38 -16.57 8.75
N VAL A 17 6.49 -17.49 9.16
CA VAL A 17 5.41 -18.00 8.29
C VAL A 17 4.47 -16.88 7.88
N LEU A 18 4.07 -16.01 8.81
CA LEU A 18 3.22 -14.85 8.52
C LEU A 18 3.90 -13.86 7.57
N THR A 19 5.22 -13.64 7.73
CA THR A 19 5.98 -12.78 6.83
C THR A 19 6.04 -13.38 5.42
N CYS A 20 6.26 -14.70 5.28
CA CYS A 20 6.19 -15.38 3.99
C CYS A 20 4.80 -15.21 3.35
N ILE A 21 3.72 -15.42 4.11
CA ILE A 21 2.34 -15.19 3.63
C ILE A 21 2.17 -13.74 3.15
N TYR A 22 2.72 -12.77 3.88
CA TYR A 22 2.63 -11.36 3.53
C TYR A 22 3.46 -11.00 2.29
N VAL A 23 4.61 -11.67 2.07
CA VAL A 23 5.38 -11.58 0.81
C VAL A 23 4.52 -12.03 -0.37
N PHE A 24 3.91 -13.23 -0.30
CA PHE A 24 3.08 -13.74 -1.39
C PHE A 24 1.83 -12.90 -1.64
N ASN A 25 1.20 -12.36 -0.61
CA ASN A 25 0.10 -11.42 -0.74
C ASN A 25 0.51 -10.17 -1.57
N HIS A 26 1.72 -9.64 -1.34
CA HIS A 26 2.21 -8.50 -2.10
C HIS A 26 2.73 -8.85 -3.50
N ILE A 27 3.27 -10.06 -3.69
CA ILE A 27 3.61 -10.60 -5.01
C ILE A 27 2.39 -10.57 -5.93
N ASP A 28 1.25 -11.07 -5.48
CA ASP A 28 0.01 -11.14 -6.27
C ASP A 28 -0.45 -9.77 -6.77
N ARG A 29 -0.32 -8.74 -5.95
CA ARG A 29 -0.64 -7.37 -6.33
C ARG A 29 0.31 -6.81 -7.37
N GLN A 30 1.61 -7.04 -7.21
CA GLN A 30 2.65 -6.54 -8.09
C GLN A 30 2.74 -7.32 -9.40
N LEU A 31 2.41 -8.61 -9.36
CA LEU A 31 2.43 -9.48 -10.52
C LEU A 31 1.50 -8.95 -11.63
N MET A 32 0.29 -8.49 -11.26
CA MET A 32 -0.63 -7.91 -12.24
C MET A 32 -0.03 -6.70 -12.96
N ALA A 33 0.74 -5.84 -12.26
CA ALA A 33 1.33 -4.63 -12.84
C ALA A 33 2.37 -4.94 -13.94
N ILE A 34 3.18 -5.99 -13.78
CA ILE A 34 4.15 -6.39 -14.81
C ILE A 34 3.50 -7.19 -15.94
N LEU A 35 2.37 -7.83 -15.69
CA LEU A 35 1.67 -8.67 -16.66
C LEU A 35 0.63 -7.91 -17.50
N ILE A 36 0.50 -6.59 -17.34
CA ILE A 36 -0.47 -5.77 -18.09
C ILE A 36 -0.33 -5.98 -19.60
N GLU A 37 0.87 -5.87 -20.13
CA GLU A 37 1.09 -5.91 -21.59
C GLU A 37 0.72 -7.25 -22.20
N PRO A 38 1.20 -8.41 -21.71
CA PRO A 38 0.83 -9.69 -22.28
C PRO A 38 -0.65 -10.04 -22.08
N VAL A 39 -1.26 -9.64 -20.95
CA VAL A 39 -2.70 -9.86 -20.70
C VAL A 39 -3.54 -9.01 -21.64
N LYS A 40 -3.16 -7.74 -21.81
CA LYS A 40 -3.83 -6.81 -22.73
C LYS A 40 -3.76 -7.31 -24.17
N ALA A 41 -2.59 -7.76 -24.61
CA ALA A 41 -2.39 -8.26 -25.96
C ALA A 41 -3.24 -9.50 -26.26
N GLU A 42 -3.34 -10.43 -25.32
CA GLU A 42 -4.05 -11.68 -25.52
C GLU A 42 -5.58 -11.52 -25.54
N PHE A 43 -6.12 -10.70 -24.63
CA PHE A 43 -7.57 -10.51 -24.53
C PHE A 43 -8.07 -9.28 -25.30
N SER A 44 -7.20 -8.54 -25.98
CA SER A 44 -7.52 -7.30 -26.70
C SER A 44 -8.27 -6.28 -25.84
N ILE A 45 -7.80 -6.08 -24.59
CA ILE A 45 -8.44 -5.23 -23.60
C ILE A 45 -7.90 -3.80 -23.72
N SER A 46 -8.76 -2.80 -23.46
CA SER A 46 -8.35 -1.39 -23.34
C SER A 46 -7.57 -1.13 -22.06
N ASP A 47 -6.86 -0.01 -21.99
CA ASP A 47 -6.18 0.41 -20.76
C ASP A 47 -7.18 0.68 -19.60
N THR A 48 -8.38 1.18 -19.92
CA THR A 48 -9.50 1.29 -18.97
C THR A 48 -9.88 -0.07 -18.39
N GLY A 49 -9.99 -1.11 -19.23
CA GLY A 49 -10.29 -2.47 -18.79
C GLY A 49 -9.23 -3.03 -17.83
N ILE A 50 -7.96 -2.77 -18.12
CA ILE A 50 -6.85 -3.10 -17.21
C ILE A 50 -6.95 -2.31 -15.89
N GLY A 51 -7.26 -1.01 -15.97
CA GLY A 51 -7.45 -0.16 -14.80
C GLY A 51 -8.59 -0.65 -13.89
N LEU A 52 -9.70 -1.12 -14.47
CA LEU A 52 -10.79 -1.77 -13.73
C LEU A 52 -10.32 -3.06 -13.04
N LEU A 53 -9.60 -3.91 -13.78
CA LEU A 53 -9.10 -5.19 -13.29
C LEU A 53 -8.12 -5.03 -12.11
N SER A 54 -7.20 -4.08 -12.21
CA SER A 54 -6.13 -3.86 -11.23
C SER A 54 -6.52 -2.92 -10.10
N GLY A 55 -7.50 -2.04 -10.31
CA GLY A 55 -7.88 -0.95 -9.43
C GLY A 55 -9.21 -1.17 -8.72
N VAL A 56 -10.28 -0.60 -9.27
CA VAL A 56 -11.60 -0.51 -8.62
C VAL A 56 -12.14 -1.86 -8.19
N THR A 57 -12.08 -2.86 -9.08
CA THR A 57 -12.58 -4.20 -8.76
C THR A 57 -11.90 -4.76 -7.52
N PHE A 58 -10.57 -4.66 -7.48
CA PHE A 58 -9.82 -5.13 -6.32
C PHE A 58 -10.18 -4.32 -5.05
N ALA A 59 -10.16 -2.99 -5.13
CA ALA A 59 -10.40 -2.11 -3.98
C ALA A 59 -11.79 -2.31 -3.36
N VAL A 60 -12.83 -2.41 -4.20
CA VAL A 60 -14.22 -2.59 -3.74
C VAL A 60 -14.37 -3.91 -2.99
N PHE A 61 -13.97 -5.03 -3.60
CA PHE A 61 -14.15 -6.33 -2.96
C PHE A 61 -13.24 -6.52 -1.74
N TYR A 62 -12.00 -6.02 -1.79
CA TYR A 62 -11.11 -5.99 -0.63
C TYR A 62 -11.72 -5.18 0.54
N GLY A 63 -12.28 -3.99 0.25
CA GLY A 63 -12.91 -3.14 1.26
C GLY A 63 -14.19 -3.74 1.85
N VAL A 64 -15.09 -4.23 0.99
CA VAL A 64 -16.37 -4.84 1.40
C VAL A 64 -16.16 -6.08 2.27
N PHE A 65 -15.23 -6.95 1.90
CA PHE A 65 -14.98 -8.20 2.63
C PHE A 65 -14.01 -8.06 3.79
N GLY A 66 -13.19 -6.99 3.85
CA GLY A 66 -12.24 -6.77 4.93
C GLY A 66 -12.89 -6.69 6.31
N PHE A 67 -14.01 -5.98 6.43
CA PHE A 67 -14.72 -5.85 7.69
C PHE A 67 -15.40 -7.15 8.18
N PRO A 68 -16.18 -7.89 7.36
CA PRO A 68 -16.73 -9.19 7.75
C PRO A 68 -15.65 -10.22 8.13
N LEU A 69 -14.56 -10.31 7.34
CA LEU A 69 -13.48 -11.25 7.61
C LEU A 69 -12.67 -10.86 8.85
N GLY A 70 -12.48 -9.56 9.12
CA GLY A 70 -11.92 -9.07 10.37
C GLY A 70 -12.76 -9.53 11.58
N ARG A 71 -14.07 -9.29 11.55
CA ARG A 71 -14.99 -9.76 12.61
C ARG A 71 -14.99 -11.28 12.76
N LEU A 72 -14.94 -12.00 11.64
CA LEU A 72 -14.85 -13.46 11.67
C LEU A 72 -13.56 -13.90 12.39
N SER A 73 -12.44 -13.24 12.11
CA SER A 73 -11.15 -13.54 12.77
C SER A 73 -11.19 -13.33 14.29
N ASP A 74 -11.95 -12.34 14.74
CA ASP A 74 -12.15 -12.10 16.18
C ASP A 74 -13.02 -13.17 16.85
N ARG A 75 -13.96 -13.78 16.11
CA ARG A 75 -14.89 -14.81 16.63
C ARG A 75 -14.29 -16.21 16.64
N ILE A 76 -13.71 -16.65 15.51
CA ILE A 76 -13.22 -18.03 15.35
C ILE A 76 -11.71 -18.17 15.55
N GLY A 77 -11.03 -17.03 15.78
CA GLY A 77 -9.57 -16.96 15.92
C GLY A 77 -8.87 -16.50 14.63
N ARG A 78 -7.71 -15.89 14.78
CA ARG A 78 -6.96 -15.27 13.67
C ARG A 78 -6.35 -16.30 12.72
N LYS A 79 -5.74 -17.36 13.28
CA LYS A 79 -5.07 -18.41 12.53
C LYS A 79 -5.96 -19.07 11.46
N PRO A 80 -7.19 -19.56 11.76
CA PRO A 80 -8.05 -20.21 10.77
C PRO A 80 -8.44 -19.25 9.64
N VAL A 81 -8.69 -17.98 9.95
CA VAL A 81 -9.06 -16.99 8.92
C VAL A 81 -7.88 -16.70 8.01
N ILE A 82 -6.69 -16.45 8.56
CA ILE A 82 -5.48 -16.20 7.76
C ILE A 82 -5.19 -17.40 6.85
N ALA A 83 -5.24 -18.61 7.39
CA ALA A 83 -4.95 -19.83 6.62
C ALA A 83 -5.96 -20.05 5.49
N ALA A 84 -7.26 -19.99 5.80
CA ALA A 84 -8.33 -20.15 4.82
C ALA A 84 -8.27 -19.07 3.72
N CYS A 85 -8.06 -17.81 4.11
CA CYS A 85 -7.90 -16.70 3.19
C CYS A 85 -6.65 -16.87 2.32
N CYS A 86 -5.52 -17.30 2.89
CA CYS A 86 -4.29 -17.57 2.16
C CYS A 86 -4.50 -18.63 1.08
N ILE A 87 -5.13 -19.74 1.41
CA ILE A 87 -5.45 -20.79 0.45
C ILE A 87 -6.42 -20.27 -0.62
N ALA A 88 -7.47 -19.55 -0.21
CA ALA A 88 -8.48 -19.04 -1.12
C ALA A 88 -7.89 -18.09 -2.18
N TRP A 89 -7.15 -17.03 -1.75
CA TRP A 89 -6.56 -16.13 -2.75
C TRP A 89 -5.51 -16.81 -3.63
N SER A 90 -4.74 -17.76 -3.08
CA SER A 90 -3.73 -18.50 -3.84
C SER A 90 -4.35 -19.38 -4.92
N VAL A 91 -5.47 -20.06 -4.63
CA VAL A 91 -6.25 -20.79 -5.63
C VAL A 91 -6.79 -19.83 -6.70
N MET A 92 -7.28 -18.67 -6.31
CA MET A 92 -7.78 -17.67 -7.25
C MET A 92 -6.64 -17.04 -8.09
N THR A 93 -5.45 -16.85 -7.52
CA THR A 93 -4.25 -16.46 -8.27
C THR A 93 -3.88 -17.51 -9.34
N MET A 94 -3.91 -18.80 -8.99
CA MET A 94 -3.73 -19.85 -9.98
C MET A 94 -4.85 -19.85 -11.04
N ALA A 95 -6.09 -19.59 -10.65
CA ALA A 95 -7.22 -19.45 -11.57
C ALA A 95 -7.03 -18.28 -12.54
N CYS A 96 -6.37 -17.17 -12.14
CA CYS A 96 -5.97 -16.11 -13.07
C CYS A 96 -5.08 -16.65 -14.19
N GLY A 97 -4.12 -17.53 -13.89
CA GLY A 97 -3.27 -18.18 -14.89
C GLY A 97 -4.02 -19.15 -15.82
N MET A 98 -5.18 -19.64 -15.41
CA MET A 98 -6.04 -20.54 -16.19
C MET A 98 -7.17 -19.81 -16.94
N ALA A 99 -7.24 -18.48 -16.82
CA ALA A 99 -8.32 -17.70 -17.43
C ALA A 99 -8.29 -17.78 -18.96
N SER A 100 -9.44 -18.08 -19.56
CA SER A 100 -9.64 -18.18 -21.00
C SER A 100 -10.30 -16.95 -21.62
N SER A 101 -10.76 -16.01 -20.77
CA SER A 101 -11.39 -14.76 -21.20
C SER A 101 -11.14 -13.66 -20.16
N PHE A 102 -11.37 -12.40 -20.58
CA PHE A 102 -11.29 -11.27 -19.64
C PHE A 102 -12.25 -11.42 -18.46
N LEU A 103 -13.46 -11.92 -18.70
CA LEU A 103 -14.44 -12.10 -17.63
C LEU A 103 -13.98 -13.13 -16.59
N THR A 104 -13.41 -14.27 -17.05
CA THR A 104 -12.89 -15.30 -16.14
C THR A 104 -11.69 -14.78 -15.35
N LEU A 105 -10.82 -13.97 -15.96
CA LEU A 105 -9.72 -13.31 -15.28
C LEU A 105 -10.25 -12.30 -14.23
N LEU A 106 -11.25 -11.50 -14.59
CA LEU A 106 -11.88 -10.53 -13.69
C LEU A 106 -12.50 -11.22 -12.46
N LEU A 107 -13.24 -12.30 -12.67
CA LEU A 107 -13.85 -13.07 -11.58
C LEU A 107 -12.78 -13.71 -10.66
N ALA A 108 -11.71 -14.24 -11.24
CA ALA A 108 -10.58 -14.75 -10.46
C ALA A 108 -9.91 -13.64 -9.64
N ARG A 109 -9.73 -12.45 -10.20
CA ARG A 109 -9.19 -11.27 -9.47
C ARG A 109 -10.11 -10.80 -8.35
N VAL A 110 -11.44 -10.86 -8.53
CA VAL A 110 -12.41 -10.65 -7.44
C VAL A 110 -12.16 -11.66 -6.32
N GLY A 111 -12.01 -12.94 -6.66
CA GLY A 111 -11.72 -13.99 -5.68
C GLY A 111 -10.39 -13.75 -4.94
N VAL A 112 -9.34 -13.27 -5.63
CA VAL A 112 -8.09 -12.85 -4.99
C VAL A 112 -8.34 -11.74 -4.00
N ALA A 113 -9.06 -10.66 -4.40
CA ALA A 113 -9.33 -9.52 -3.53
C ALA A 113 -10.11 -9.92 -2.26
N VAL A 114 -11.11 -10.78 -2.40
CA VAL A 114 -11.89 -11.33 -1.26
C VAL A 114 -11.00 -12.14 -0.32
N GLY A 115 -10.16 -13.03 -0.87
CA GLY A 115 -9.24 -13.83 -0.08
C GLY A 115 -8.21 -12.96 0.66
N GLU A 116 -7.60 -12.00 -0.02
CA GLU A 116 -6.60 -11.11 0.58
C GLU A 116 -7.17 -10.21 1.68
N ALA A 117 -8.45 -9.85 1.62
CA ALA A 117 -9.10 -9.00 2.59
C ALA A 117 -9.04 -9.53 4.03
N GLY A 118 -8.99 -10.87 4.21
CA GLY A 118 -8.82 -11.52 5.51
C GLY A 118 -7.38 -11.81 5.91
N GLY A 119 -6.39 -11.34 5.15
CA GLY A 119 -4.96 -11.65 5.39
C GLY A 119 -4.27 -10.65 6.31
N THR A 120 -4.24 -9.38 5.93
CA THR A 120 -3.36 -8.36 6.54
C THR A 120 -3.74 -8.03 7.98
N ALA A 121 -4.97 -7.60 8.24
CA ALA A 121 -5.37 -7.15 9.58
C ALA A 121 -5.30 -8.27 10.62
N PRO A 122 -5.79 -9.51 10.38
CA PRO A 122 -5.60 -10.62 11.30
C PRO A 122 -4.13 -11.00 11.52
N SER A 123 -3.25 -10.88 10.50
CA SER A 123 -1.82 -11.15 10.65
C SER A 123 -1.14 -10.16 11.57
N VAL A 124 -1.40 -8.86 11.40
CA VAL A 124 -0.90 -7.79 12.28
C VAL A 124 -1.36 -8.03 13.73
N ALA A 125 -2.64 -8.36 13.91
CA ALA A 125 -3.19 -8.62 15.22
C ALA A 125 -2.59 -9.90 15.86
N MET A 126 -2.37 -10.96 15.08
CA MET A 126 -1.72 -12.18 15.57
C MET A 126 -0.28 -11.94 16.00
N VAL A 127 0.49 -11.11 15.27
CA VAL A 127 1.84 -10.70 15.68
C VAL A 127 1.78 -9.91 16.98
N ALA A 128 0.81 -8.99 17.14
CA ALA A 128 0.64 -8.21 18.36
C ALA A 128 0.27 -9.07 19.59
N GLU A 129 -0.35 -10.23 19.39
CA GLU A 129 -0.65 -11.22 20.45
C GLU A 129 0.56 -12.09 20.80
N LEU A 130 1.43 -12.38 19.82
CA LEU A 130 2.59 -13.24 19.99
C LEU A 130 3.77 -12.55 20.69
N TYR A 131 3.85 -11.21 20.59
CA TYR A 131 4.99 -10.45 21.10
C TYR A 131 4.59 -9.47 22.19
N PRO A 132 5.43 -9.35 23.26
CA PRO A 132 5.24 -8.37 24.30
C PRO A 132 5.39 -6.94 23.75
N PRO A 133 4.81 -5.92 24.39
CA PRO A 133 4.79 -4.54 23.91
C PRO A 133 6.15 -4.00 23.47
N GLU A 134 7.23 -4.34 24.19
CA GLU A 134 8.60 -3.85 23.96
C GLU A 134 9.21 -4.37 22.65
N ARG A 135 8.75 -5.53 22.17
CA ARG A 135 9.26 -6.17 20.94
C ARG A 135 8.27 -6.16 19.78
N ARG A 136 7.05 -5.68 20.02
CA ARG A 136 5.96 -5.69 19.03
C ARG A 136 6.27 -4.87 17.80
N SER A 137 6.84 -3.67 17.95
CA SER A 137 7.23 -2.82 16.84
C SER A 137 8.24 -3.49 15.91
N THR A 138 9.26 -4.13 16.49
CA THR A 138 10.27 -4.87 15.71
C THR A 138 9.63 -6.04 14.94
N ALA A 139 8.76 -6.82 15.60
CA ALA A 139 8.09 -7.94 14.96
C ALA A 139 7.16 -7.48 13.81
N LEU A 140 6.42 -6.39 14.00
CA LEU A 140 5.61 -5.79 12.95
C LEU A 140 6.46 -5.25 11.80
N SER A 141 7.62 -4.66 12.07
CA SER A 141 8.55 -4.22 11.03
C SER A 141 9.05 -5.40 10.19
N VAL A 142 9.35 -6.55 10.81
CA VAL A 142 9.71 -7.78 10.08
C VAL A 142 8.55 -8.25 9.20
N LEU A 143 7.31 -8.24 9.71
CA LEU A 143 6.13 -8.57 8.90
C LEU A 143 6.02 -7.64 7.69
N MET A 144 6.16 -6.32 7.91
CA MET A 144 6.04 -5.31 6.85
C MET A 144 7.15 -5.37 5.79
N LEU A 145 8.33 -5.94 6.09
CA LEU A 145 9.36 -6.22 5.06
C LEU A 145 8.81 -7.09 3.93
N GLY A 146 7.78 -7.90 4.20
CA GLY A 146 7.12 -8.70 3.18
C GLY A 146 6.57 -7.88 2.01
N SER A 147 6.17 -6.62 2.21
CA SER A 147 5.69 -5.78 1.11
C SER A 147 6.80 -5.37 0.15
N ALA A 148 7.97 -5.02 0.66
CA ALA A 148 9.14 -4.68 -0.17
C ALA A 148 9.66 -5.91 -0.93
N LEU A 149 9.79 -7.05 -0.25
CA LEU A 149 10.18 -8.32 -0.87
C LEU A 149 9.14 -8.76 -1.93
N GLY A 150 7.85 -8.59 -1.63
CA GLY A 150 6.76 -8.87 -2.56
C GLY A 150 6.85 -8.02 -3.84
N ALA A 151 7.19 -6.74 -3.73
CA ALA A 151 7.39 -5.88 -4.89
C ALA A 151 8.61 -6.32 -5.73
N ILE A 152 9.73 -6.61 -5.07
CA ILE A 152 10.96 -7.06 -5.74
C ILE A 152 10.71 -8.38 -6.49
N PHE A 153 10.15 -9.37 -5.82
CA PHE A 153 9.91 -10.68 -6.44
C PHE A 153 8.72 -10.65 -7.42
N GLY A 154 7.64 -9.95 -7.11
CA GLY A 154 6.46 -9.85 -7.97
C GLY A 154 6.77 -9.20 -9.31
N LEU A 155 7.46 -8.07 -9.31
CA LEU A 155 7.85 -7.38 -10.54
C LEU A 155 9.09 -8.04 -11.19
N GLY A 156 10.17 -8.22 -10.44
CA GLY A 156 11.43 -8.69 -11.00
C GLY A 156 11.37 -10.13 -11.48
N LEU A 157 11.05 -11.08 -10.58
CA LEU A 157 10.92 -12.49 -10.95
C LEU A 157 9.65 -12.74 -11.79
N GLY A 158 8.57 -12.00 -11.53
CA GLY A 158 7.35 -12.08 -12.33
C GLY A 158 7.57 -11.68 -13.79
N GLY A 159 8.32 -10.61 -14.04
CA GLY A 159 8.69 -10.18 -15.38
C GLY A 159 9.58 -11.21 -16.10
N TRP A 160 10.57 -11.76 -15.39
CA TRP A 160 11.43 -12.82 -15.92
C TRP A 160 10.64 -14.09 -16.28
N LEU A 161 9.78 -14.56 -15.39
CA LEU A 161 8.92 -15.73 -15.63
C LEU A 161 8.00 -15.51 -16.81
N ALA A 162 7.35 -14.35 -16.86
CA ALA A 162 6.42 -14.04 -17.94
C ALA A 162 7.10 -13.97 -19.31
N GLN A 163 8.33 -13.48 -19.36
CA GLN A 163 9.10 -13.40 -20.59
C GLN A 163 9.52 -14.77 -21.11
N HIS A 164 9.90 -15.70 -20.23
CA HIS A 164 10.45 -17.00 -20.63
C HIS A 164 9.41 -18.12 -20.71
N TYR A 165 8.37 -18.06 -19.86
CA TYR A 165 7.38 -19.15 -19.72
C TYR A 165 5.94 -18.66 -19.93
N GLY A 166 5.75 -17.36 -20.20
CA GLY A 166 4.44 -16.75 -20.37
C GLY A 166 3.77 -16.34 -19.06
N TRP A 167 2.85 -15.39 -19.17
CA TRP A 167 2.20 -14.76 -18.02
C TRP A 167 1.31 -15.73 -17.20
N ARG A 168 0.73 -16.75 -17.85
CA ARG A 168 -0.06 -17.77 -17.18
C ARG A 168 0.76 -18.59 -16.21
N PHE A 169 1.96 -18.98 -16.63
CA PHE A 169 2.88 -19.73 -15.77
C PHE A 169 3.32 -18.92 -14.55
N ALA A 170 3.52 -17.62 -14.70
CA ALA A 170 3.84 -16.74 -13.57
C ALA A 170 2.73 -16.76 -12.50
N PHE A 171 1.44 -16.68 -12.88
CA PHE A 171 0.33 -16.80 -11.93
C PHE A 171 0.27 -18.18 -11.26
N LEU A 172 0.46 -19.26 -12.00
CA LEU A 172 0.46 -20.62 -11.45
C LEU A 172 1.60 -20.81 -10.44
N LEU A 173 2.81 -20.36 -10.79
CA LEU A 173 3.98 -20.53 -9.94
C LEU A 173 3.90 -19.70 -8.65
N PHE A 174 3.38 -18.49 -8.70
CA PHE A 174 3.24 -17.65 -7.50
C PHE A 174 2.01 -18.02 -6.66
N GLY A 175 0.95 -18.55 -7.25
CA GLY A 175 -0.20 -19.02 -6.50
C GLY A 175 0.06 -20.30 -5.70
N ALA A 176 0.78 -21.27 -6.28
CA ALA A 176 0.99 -22.57 -5.65
C ALA A 176 1.64 -22.54 -4.25
N PRO A 177 2.72 -21.78 -3.99
CA PRO A 177 3.34 -21.72 -2.67
C PRO A 177 2.43 -21.16 -1.57
N GLY A 178 1.49 -20.26 -1.91
CA GLY A 178 0.57 -19.73 -0.92
C GLY A 178 -0.40 -20.77 -0.37
N ILE A 179 -0.80 -21.76 -1.16
CA ILE A 179 -1.58 -22.91 -0.66
C ILE A 179 -0.77 -23.68 0.38
N PHE A 180 0.50 -23.97 0.07
CA PHE A 180 1.40 -24.64 1.00
C PHE A 180 1.60 -23.81 2.29
N LEU A 181 1.81 -22.51 2.19
CA LEU A 181 1.98 -21.62 3.35
C LEU A 181 0.71 -21.54 4.21
N GLY A 182 -0.47 -21.50 3.60
CA GLY A 182 -1.74 -21.55 4.33
C GLY A 182 -1.92 -22.87 5.09
N LEU A 183 -1.61 -24.00 4.47
CA LEU A 183 -1.60 -25.31 5.12
C LEU A 183 -0.53 -25.41 6.21
N LEU A 184 0.67 -24.88 5.94
CA LEU A 184 1.77 -24.85 6.92
C LEU A 184 1.36 -24.03 8.16
N LEU A 185 0.77 -22.84 7.96
CA LEU A 185 0.23 -22.05 9.05
C LEU A 185 -0.80 -22.84 9.84
N TRP A 186 -1.75 -23.49 9.13
CA TRP A 186 -2.83 -24.25 9.75
C TRP A 186 -2.32 -25.42 10.59
N LEU A 187 -1.36 -26.19 10.08
CA LEU A 187 -0.90 -27.41 10.70
C LEU A 187 0.14 -27.17 11.82
N THR A 188 1.04 -26.21 11.63
CA THR A 188 2.25 -26.11 12.48
C THR A 188 2.23 -24.94 13.45
N VAL A 189 1.57 -23.81 13.14
CA VAL A 189 1.51 -22.67 14.03
C VAL A 189 0.44 -22.88 15.07
N ARG A 190 0.78 -22.75 16.33
CA ARG A 190 -0.18 -22.81 17.45
C ARG A 190 -0.89 -21.47 17.60
N SER A 191 -2.22 -21.49 17.71
CA SER A 191 -2.96 -20.29 18.08
C SER A 191 -2.48 -19.80 19.45
N PRO A 192 -2.22 -18.49 19.61
CA PRO A 192 -1.96 -17.95 20.93
C PRO A 192 -3.12 -18.36 21.85
N LYS A 193 -2.83 -19.01 22.98
CA LYS A 193 -3.83 -19.17 24.00
C LYS A 193 -4.06 -17.79 24.61
N VAL A 194 -5.21 -17.22 24.36
CA VAL A 194 -5.65 -15.98 25.00
C VAL A 194 -5.86 -16.30 26.50
N ALA A 195 -4.76 -16.22 27.25
CA ALA A 195 -4.83 -16.31 28.69
C ALA A 195 -5.40 -14.98 29.21
N GLY A 196 -6.70 -14.94 29.45
CA GLY A 196 -7.34 -13.89 30.26
C GLY A 196 -7.39 -12.47 29.70
N GLN A 197 -6.98 -12.24 28.42
CA GLN A 197 -7.18 -10.95 27.75
C GLN A 197 -8.40 -11.07 26.84
N THR A 198 -9.41 -10.30 27.14
CA THR A 198 -10.56 -10.12 26.24
C THR A 198 -10.07 -9.71 24.84
N PRO A 199 -10.70 -10.19 23.75
CA PRO A 199 -10.34 -9.88 22.38
C PRO A 199 -10.22 -8.37 22.07
N ALA A 200 -10.78 -7.54 22.94
CA ALA A 200 -10.77 -6.09 22.88
C ALA A 200 -9.38 -5.44 23.01
N ALA A 201 -8.43 -6.01 23.74
CA ALA A 201 -7.15 -5.33 24.00
C ALA A 201 -6.15 -5.38 22.83
N ALA A 202 -6.20 -6.40 21.98
CA ALA A 202 -5.35 -6.52 20.81
C ALA A 202 -5.92 -5.76 19.59
N SER A 203 -7.26 -5.68 19.51
CA SER A 203 -7.98 -4.85 18.54
C SER A 203 -7.85 -3.35 18.83
N ALA A 204 -7.56 -2.98 20.07
CA ALA A 204 -7.41 -1.59 20.51
C ALA A 204 -6.20 -0.86 19.88
N ALA A 205 -5.22 -1.56 19.32
CA ALA A 205 -4.11 -0.94 18.57
C ALA A 205 -4.52 -0.54 17.13
N LEU A 206 -5.64 -1.06 16.61
CA LEU A 206 -6.17 -0.78 15.27
C LEU A 206 -7.69 -0.59 15.27
N ALA A 207 -8.38 -0.86 16.37
CA ALA A 207 -9.80 -0.62 16.54
C ALA A 207 -10.03 0.68 17.33
N PRO A 208 -11.14 1.41 17.03
CA PRO A 208 -11.55 2.52 17.87
C PRO A 208 -11.73 2.03 19.32
N ALA A 209 -11.22 2.78 20.29
CA ALA A 209 -11.42 2.50 21.70
C ALA A 209 -12.92 2.31 21.99
N PRO A 210 -13.34 1.26 22.77
CA PRO A 210 -14.75 0.92 22.92
C PRO A 210 -15.52 1.78 23.91
N ASP A 211 -15.08 2.97 24.26
CA ASP A 211 -15.79 3.87 25.16
C ASP A 211 -15.67 5.34 24.74
N THR A 212 -16.26 5.66 23.61
CA THR A 212 -16.76 7.02 23.43
C THR A 212 -18.27 6.97 23.55
N GLN A 213 -18.82 7.50 24.64
CA GLN A 213 -20.26 7.87 24.73
C GLN A 213 -20.67 8.84 23.61
N GLU A 214 -19.71 9.33 22.84
CA GLU A 214 -19.89 10.12 21.61
C GLU A 214 -20.08 9.18 20.42
N GLY A 215 -21.24 9.23 19.80
CA GLY A 215 -21.53 8.45 18.59
C GLY A 215 -20.52 8.73 17.47
N TRP A 216 -20.21 7.73 16.63
CA TRP A 216 -19.25 7.79 15.52
C TRP A 216 -19.39 9.07 14.66
N ALA A 217 -20.62 9.54 14.44
CA ALA A 217 -20.89 10.76 13.67
C ALA A 217 -20.32 12.03 14.34
N ARG A 218 -20.38 12.12 15.68
CA ARG A 218 -19.81 13.27 16.42
C ARG A 218 -18.30 13.26 16.35
N THR A 219 -17.67 12.10 16.52
CA THR A 219 -16.22 11.97 16.38
C THR A 219 -15.76 12.36 14.98
N LEU A 220 -16.45 11.86 13.93
CA LEU A 220 -16.15 12.23 12.55
C LEU A 220 -16.30 13.75 12.34
N ALA A 221 -17.38 14.35 12.84
CA ALA A 221 -17.58 15.79 12.77
C ALA A 221 -16.45 16.56 13.46
N HIS A 222 -16.01 16.12 14.65
CA HIS A 222 -14.88 16.72 15.37
C HIS A 222 -13.57 16.62 14.58
N LEU A 223 -13.26 15.46 13.98
CA LEU A 223 -12.07 15.27 13.17
C LEU A 223 -12.10 16.18 11.92
N LEU A 224 -13.24 16.30 11.26
CA LEU A 224 -13.43 17.15 10.08
C LEU A 224 -13.41 18.65 10.40
N GLN A 225 -13.71 19.04 11.63
CA GLN A 225 -13.55 20.42 12.10
C GLN A 225 -12.10 20.84 12.33
N THR A 226 -11.14 19.88 12.30
CA THR A 226 -9.71 20.14 12.42
C THR A 226 -9.10 20.38 11.03
N PRO A 227 -8.86 21.65 10.60
CA PRO A 227 -8.45 21.93 9.21
C PRO A 227 -7.15 21.24 8.82
N SER A 228 -6.17 21.14 9.74
CA SER A 228 -4.91 20.45 9.45
C SER A 228 -5.13 18.97 9.13
N PHE A 229 -6.04 18.30 9.83
CA PHE A 229 -6.37 16.92 9.57
C PHE A 229 -7.00 16.72 8.19
N VAL A 230 -7.96 17.58 7.82
CA VAL A 230 -8.61 17.53 6.50
C VAL A 230 -7.57 17.65 5.39
N TRP A 231 -6.66 18.65 5.49
CA TRP A 231 -5.61 18.83 4.50
C TRP A 231 -4.64 17.63 4.43
N LEU A 232 -4.32 17.02 5.57
CA LEU A 232 -3.49 15.79 5.59
C LEU A 232 -4.20 14.61 4.94
N VAL A 233 -5.51 14.43 5.16
CA VAL A 233 -6.30 13.37 4.52
C VAL A 233 -6.38 13.59 3.00
N LEU A 234 -6.62 14.82 2.56
CA LEU A 234 -6.62 15.17 1.13
C LEU A 234 -5.24 14.95 0.49
N THR A 235 -4.16 15.31 1.20
CA THR A 235 -2.79 15.00 0.76
C THR A 235 -2.60 13.49 0.59
N GLY A 236 -3.00 12.71 1.60
CA GLY A 236 -2.89 11.24 1.56
C GLY A 236 -3.68 10.63 0.40
N GLY A 237 -4.90 11.13 0.14
CA GLY A 237 -5.71 10.70 -0.99
C GLY A 237 -5.05 11.02 -2.34
N ALA A 238 -4.62 12.26 -2.55
CA ALA A 238 -3.98 12.70 -3.80
C ALA A 238 -2.67 11.92 -4.06
N TRP A 239 -1.82 11.79 -3.04
CA TRP A 239 -0.59 11.00 -3.13
C TRP A 239 -0.85 9.52 -3.39
N ALA A 240 -1.84 8.94 -2.73
CA ALA A 240 -2.18 7.52 -2.93
C ALA A 240 -2.66 7.26 -4.36
N ILE A 241 -3.55 8.11 -4.91
CA ILE A 241 -4.00 7.99 -6.31
C ILE A 241 -2.79 8.06 -7.25
N ALA A 242 -1.92 9.08 -7.12
CA ALA A 242 -0.74 9.22 -7.96
C ALA A 242 0.25 8.05 -7.79
N GLY A 243 0.53 7.64 -6.56
CA GLY A 243 1.48 6.59 -6.26
C GLY A 243 1.05 5.22 -6.80
N TYR A 244 -0.23 4.85 -6.63
CA TYR A 244 -0.76 3.61 -7.21
C TYR A 244 -0.89 3.68 -8.72
N ALA A 245 -1.24 4.83 -9.29
CA ALA A 245 -1.23 5.06 -10.74
C ALA A 245 0.16 4.83 -11.33
N ILE A 246 1.16 5.53 -10.80
CA ILE A 246 2.57 5.44 -11.25
C ILE A 246 3.10 4.01 -11.00
N GLY A 247 2.88 3.44 -9.80
CA GLY A 247 3.37 2.10 -9.45
C GLY A 247 2.83 1.01 -10.38
N THR A 248 1.54 1.06 -10.72
CA THR A 248 0.90 0.05 -11.58
C THR A 248 1.33 0.17 -13.04
N TRP A 249 1.47 1.39 -13.57
CA TRP A 249 1.69 1.61 -14.99
C TRP A 249 3.15 1.86 -15.38
N SER A 250 4.07 2.07 -14.43
CA SER A 250 5.50 2.28 -14.73
C SER A 250 6.14 1.14 -15.52
N PRO A 251 5.87 -0.16 -15.25
CA PRO A 251 6.40 -1.23 -16.09
C PRO A 251 5.91 -1.11 -17.54
N SER A 252 4.61 -0.91 -17.76
CA SER A 252 4.03 -0.74 -19.10
C SER A 252 4.57 0.50 -19.82
N PHE A 253 4.81 1.61 -19.08
CA PHE A 253 5.44 2.79 -19.63
C PHE A 253 6.87 2.50 -20.14
N LEU A 254 7.67 1.80 -19.36
CA LEU A 254 9.03 1.43 -19.76
C LEU A 254 9.03 0.49 -20.98
N ILE A 255 8.08 -0.43 -21.06
CA ILE A 255 7.94 -1.34 -22.18
C ILE A 255 7.49 -0.57 -23.45
N ARG A 256 6.41 0.23 -23.34
CA ARG A 256 5.81 0.92 -24.51
C ARG A 256 6.66 2.08 -25.03
N SER A 257 7.20 2.91 -24.12
CA SER A 257 7.88 4.16 -24.50
C SER A 257 9.39 4.01 -24.61
N HIS A 258 10.00 3.03 -23.92
CA HIS A 258 11.46 2.82 -23.97
C HIS A 258 11.87 1.48 -24.59
N GLY A 259 10.91 0.66 -25.04
CA GLY A 259 11.19 -0.61 -25.73
C GLY A 259 11.82 -1.69 -24.85
N LEU A 260 11.68 -1.60 -23.52
CA LEU A 260 12.25 -2.59 -22.61
C LEU A 260 11.46 -3.89 -22.65
N SER A 261 12.15 -4.99 -22.40
CA SER A 261 11.52 -6.29 -22.18
C SER A 261 10.78 -6.33 -20.84
N LEU A 262 9.88 -7.31 -20.66
CA LEU A 262 9.18 -7.58 -19.40
C LEU A 262 10.17 -7.78 -18.24
N GLN A 263 11.25 -8.51 -18.46
CA GLN A 263 12.28 -8.75 -17.46
C GLN A 263 12.99 -7.45 -17.06
N GLU A 264 13.41 -6.63 -18.03
CA GLU A 264 14.11 -5.39 -17.74
C GLU A 264 13.22 -4.40 -16.98
N ALA A 265 11.98 -4.20 -17.43
CA ALA A 265 11.02 -3.35 -16.76
C ALA A 265 10.72 -3.84 -15.33
N GLY A 266 10.54 -5.16 -15.16
CA GLY A 266 10.28 -5.78 -13.86
C GLY A 266 11.45 -5.63 -12.89
N VAL A 267 12.69 -5.86 -13.35
CA VAL A 267 13.88 -5.70 -12.50
C VAL A 267 14.10 -4.24 -12.13
N LEU A 268 13.99 -3.32 -13.07
CA LEU A 268 14.18 -1.89 -12.80
C LEU A 268 13.16 -1.37 -11.79
N VAL A 269 11.87 -1.57 -12.06
CA VAL A 269 10.82 -1.05 -11.17
C VAL A 269 10.77 -1.82 -9.86
N GLY A 270 10.88 -3.15 -9.89
CA GLY A 270 10.79 -3.99 -8.70
C GLY A 270 12.03 -3.89 -7.82
N VAL A 271 13.21 -4.16 -8.37
CA VAL A 271 14.45 -4.22 -7.56
C VAL A 271 14.97 -2.83 -7.26
N ALA A 272 15.29 -2.04 -8.29
CA ALA A 272 15.89 -0.74 -8.06
C ALA A 272 14.88 0.26 -7.47
N GLY A 273 13.63 0.26 -7.95
CA GLY A 273 12.55 1.07 -7.38
C GLY A 273 12.22 0.65 -5.95
N GLY A 274 12.12 -0.65 -5.67
CA GLY A 274 11.84 -1.19 -4.35
C GLY A 274 12.95 -0.89 -3.33
N ILE A 275 14.22 -1.01 -3.72
CA ILE A 275 15.36 -0.61 -2.87
C ILE A 275 15.31 0.90 -2.60
N GLY A 276 15.10 1.72 -3.64
CA GLY A 276 14.98 3.17 -3.51
C GLY A 276 13.89 3.58 -2.51
N ALA A 277 12.71 2.99 -2.61
CA ALA A 277 11.59 3.23 -1.69
C ALA A 277 11.91 2.79 -0.25
N THR A 278 12.54 1.62 -0.07
CA THR A 278 12.89 1.09 1.25
C THR A 278 13.92 1.98 1.93
N VAL A 279 15.02 2.31 1.24
CA VAL A 279 16.05 3.22 1.77
C VAL A 279 15.48 4.61 2.01
N GLY A 280 14.65 5.12 1.08
CA GLY A 280 13.93 6.38 1.21
C GLY A 280 13.09 6.46 2.48
N THR A 281 12.32 5.42 2.78
CA THR A 281 11.48 5.34 3.98
C THR A 281 12.30 5.37 5.26
N LEU A 282 13.43 4.63 5.32
CA LEU A 282 14.31 4.61 6.48
C LEU A 282 14.98 5.97 6.71
N VAL A 283 15.49 6.58 5.64
CA VAL A 283 16.11 7.91 5.70
C VAL A 283 15.08 8.97 6.09
N CYS A 284 13.86 8.89 5.54
CA CYS A 284 12.76 9.78 5.89
C CYS A 284 12.47 9.79 7.39
N GLY A 285 12.37 8.62 8.03
CA GLY A 285 12.11 8.52 9.46
C GLY A 285 13.16 9.27 10.28
N VAL A 286 14.44 8.93 10.06
CA VAL A 286 15.56 9.56 10.76
C VAL A 286 15.63 11.08 10.50
N PHE A 287 15.43 11.46 9.23
CA PHE A 287 15.46 12.88 8.84
C PHE A 287 14.32 13.67 9.48
N THR A 288 13.11 13.12 9.42
CA THR A 288 11.92 13.75 10.02
C THR A 288 12.07 13.91 11.53
N ASP A 289 12.51 12.87 12.24
CA ASP A 289 12.71 12.92 13.69
C ASP A 289 13.74 14.00 14.07
N ARG A 290 14.84 14.09 13.31
CA ARG A 290 15.89 15.07 13.56
C ARG A 290 15.41 16.52 13.35
N MET A 291 14.62 16.72 12.29
CA MET A 291 14.06 18.04 11.98
C MET A 291 12.93 18.41 12.94
N ALA A 292 12.06 17.46 13.29
CA ALA A 292 10.95 17.68 14.20
C ALA A 292 11.37 18.00 15.65
N ARG A 293 12.59 17.57 16.06
CA ARG A 293 13.17 18.00 17.34
C ARG A 293 13.49 19.49 17.38
N ARG A 294 13.76 20.14 16.23
CA ARG A 294 14.01 21.60 16.14
C ARG A 294 12.71 22.38 16.03
N ASP A 295 11.81 21.95 15.16
CA ASP A 295 10.46 22.51 14.96
C ASP A 295 9.51 21.37 14.58
N PRO A 296 8.52 21.05 15.42
CA PRO A 296 7.53 20.02 15.14
C PRO A 296 6.77 20.21 13.81
N ALA A 297 6.74 21.40 13.25
CA ALA A 297 6.13 21.68 11.95
C ALA A 297 6.81 20.91 10.81
N TRP A 298 8.02 20.38 11.01
CA TRP A 298 8.70 19.55 10.04
C TRP A 298 8.01 18.19 9.83
N GLN A 299 7.10 17.76 10.69
CA GLN A 299 6.22 16.61 10.40
C GLN A 299 5.36 16.84 9.14
N VAL A 300 5.07 18.09 8.79
CA VAL A 300 4.40 18.48 7.55
C VAL A 300 5.39 19.06 6.54
N GLY A 301 6.46 19.72 7.00
CA GLY A 301 7.49 20.33 6.16
C GLY A 301 8.32 19.31 5.36
N VAL A 302 8.68 18.18 5.96
CA VAL A 302 9.42 17.08 5.26
C VAL A 302 8.60 16.49 4.12
N PRO A 303 7.33 16.09 4.30
CA PRO A 303 6.46 15.70 3.20
C PRO A 303 6.36 16.74 2.08
N LEU A 304 6.22 18.01 2.44
CA LEU A 304 6.14 19.08 1.44
C LEU A 304 7.42 19.18 0.62
N LEU A 305 8.58 19.20 1.26
CA LEU A 305 9.88 19.23 0.56
C LEU A 305 10.04 18.04 -0.38
N ALA A 306 9.77 16.82 0.10
CA ALA A 306 9.87 15.63 -0.72
C ALA A 306 8.89 15.64 -1.89
N THR A 307 7.66 16.10 -1.67
CA THR A 307 6.64 16.22 -2.72
C THR A 307 7.08 17.21 -3.80
N LEU A 308 7.67 18.34 -3.42
CA LEU A 308 8.22 19.32 -4.37
C LEU A 308 9.37 18.75 -5.21
N ILE A 309 10.20 17.86 -4.66
CA ILE A 309 11.25 17.15 -5.40
C ILE A 309 10.63 16.11 -6.34
N CYS A 310 9.57 15.42 -5.92
CA CYS A 310 8.90 14.40 -6.73
C CYS A 310 8.22 14.96 -7.98
N ILE A 311 7.75 16.21 -7.97
CA ILE A 311 7.09 16.84 -9.14
C ILE A 311 8.03 16.86 -10.36
N PRO A 312 9.20 17.56 -10.34
CA PRO A 312 10.09 17.55 -11.48
C PRO A 312 10.67 16.17 -11.78
N ALA A 313 10.93 15.34 -10.76
CA ALA A 313 11.44 13.99 -10.95
C ALA A 313 10.46 13.11 -11.73
N SER A 314 9.17 13.12 -11.38
CA SER A 314 8.16 12.35 -12.10
C SER A 314 7.87 12.89 -13.50
N LEU A 315 7.82 14.22 -13.68
CA LEU A 315 7.71 14.81 -15.01
C LEU A 315 8.90 14.44 -15.90
N ALA A 316 10.13 14.53 -15.37
CA ALA A 316 11.32 14.12 -16.10
C ALA A 316 11.29 12.61 -16.43
N PHE A 317 10.83 11.76 -15.51
CA PHE A 317 10.69 10.33 -15.77
C PHE A 317 9.79 10.05 -16.98
N PHE A 318 8.62 10.68 -17.03
CA PHE A 318 7.65 10.41 -18.10
C PHE A 318 7.96 11.14 -19.41
N LEU A 319 8.51 12.36 -19.35
CA LEU A 319 8.70 13.21 -20.54
C LEU A 319 10.11 13.12 -21.12
N TRP A 320 11.06 12.46 -20.46
CA TRP A 320 12.42 12.32 -21.00
C TRP A 320 12.41 11.49 -22.29
N PRO A 321 13.15 11.92 -23.32
CA PRO A 321 13.23 11.17 -24.57
C PRO A 321 13.76 9.75 -24.38
N PRO A 322 13.38 8.80 -25.24
CA PRO A 322 13.97 7.46 -25.25
C PRO A 322 15.50 7.55 -25.42
N GLY A 323 16.24 6.84 -24.59
CA GLY A 323 17.69 6.79 -24.62
C GLY A 323 18.21 5.93 -23.48
N ILE A 324 19.28 5.18 -23.73
CA ILE A 324 19.90 4.30 -22.74
C ILE A 324 21.07 5.03 -22.11
N ALA A 325 21.09 5.14 -20.77
CA ALA A 325 22.17 5.76 -20.03
C ALA A 325 23.36 4.80 -19.90
N PHE A 326 23.08 3.54 -19.52
CA PHE A 326 24.10 2.51 -19.34
C PHE A 326 23.46 1.10 -19.29
N HIS A 327 24.31 0.07 -19.21
CA HIS A 327 23.90 -1.32 -19.06
C HIS A 327 24.45 -1.88 -17.75
N VAL A 328 23.61 -2.64 -17.01
CA VAL A 328 23.99 -3.34 -15.77
C VAL A 328 23.61 -4.80 -15.89
N GLY A 329 24.58 -5.71 -15.91
CA GLY A 329 24.31 -7.15 -16.00
C GLY A 329 23.47 -7.56 -17.21
N GLY A 330 23.62 -6.87 -18.35
CA GLY A 330 22.83 -7.11 -19.55
C GLY A 330 21.47 -6.41 -19.61
N ILE A 331 21.07 -5.71 -18.53
CA ILE A 331 19.81 -4.93 -18.46
C ILE A 331 20.07 -3.52 -18.98
N GLN A 332 19.24 -3.06 -19.88
CA GLN A 332 19.25 -1.69 -20.39
C GLN A 332 18.63 -0.74 -19.38
N VAL A 333 19.35 0.29 -18.96
CA VAL A 333 18.86 1.32 -18.04
C VAL A 333 18.61 2.61 -18.82
N PRO A 334 17.33 2.98 -19.07
CA PRO A 334 17.00 4.23 -19.71
C PRO A 334 17.42 5.43 -18.86
N THR A 335 17.81 6.53 -19.51
CA THR A 335 18.14 7.79 -18.81
C THR A 335 16.95 8.27 -17.93
N ALA A 336 15.73 8.11 -18.43
CA ALA A 336 14.50 8.43 -17.68
C ALA A 336 14.44 7.71 -16.33
N PHE A 337 14.98 6.50 -16.21
CA PHE A 337 14.93 5.70 -14.98
C PHE A 337 15.74 6.31 -13.82
N LEU A 338 16.70 7.17 -14.10
CA LEU A 338 17.42 7.92 -13.04
C LEU A 338 16.45 8.82 -12.26
N PHE A 339 15.50 9.44 -12.96
CA PHE A 339 14.45 10.26 -12.35
C PHE A 339 13.41 9.43 -11.61
N TYR A 340 13.11 8.22 -12.09
CA TYR A 340 12.28 7.27 -11.36
C TYR A 340 12.92 6.85 -10.03
N SER A 341 14.23 6.63 -10.02
CA SER A 341 14.95 6.28 -8.78
C SER A 341 14.86 7.41 -7.76
N LEU A 342 14.98 8.68 -8.20
CA LEU A 342 14.78 9.84 -7.36
C LEU A 342 13.34 9.95 -6.84
N PHE A 343 12.35 9.76 -7.73
CA PHE A 343 10.94 9.70 -7.37
C PHE A 343 10.65 8.57 -6.38
N SER A 344 11.18 7.37 -6.59
CA SER A 344 10.99 6.22 -5.71
C SER A 344 11.54 6.46 -4.31
N PHE A 345 12.71 7.12 -4.20
CA PHE A 345 13.33 7.46 -2.93
C PHE A 345 12.50 8.49 -2.14
N PHE A 346 12.15 9.61 -2.75
CA PHE A 346 11.41 10.70 -2.08
C PHE A 346 9.90 10.45 -2.02
N GLY A 347 9.34 9.65 -2.92
CA GLY A 347 7.91 9.37 -3.02
C GLY A 347 7.33 8.62 -1.82
N THR A 348 8.16 8.08 -0.94
CA THR A 348 7.72 7.45 0.32
C THR A 348 7.71 8.42 1.51
N TRP A 349 8.27 9.63 1.36
CA TRP A 349 8.52 10.57 2.46
C TRP A 349 7.28 11.32 2.98
N TRP A 350 6.12 11.04 2.45
CA TRP A 350 4.89 11.72 2.87
C TRP A 350 4.08 10.93 3.91
N ALA A 351 4.01 9.61 3.79
CA ALA A 351 3.06 8.80 4.55
C ALA A 351 3.38 8.75 6.05
N THR A 352 4.60 8.38 6.42
CA THR A 352 5.03 8.24 7.82
C THR A 352 4.99 9.57 8.58
N PRO A 353 5.55 10.69 8.04
CA PRO A 353 5.45 11.96 8.75
C PRO A 353 4.03 12.50 8.86
N CYS A 354 3.16 12.29 7.86
CA CYS A 354 1.75 12.66 7.97
C CYS A 354 1.03 11.90 9.08
N LEU A 355 1.30 10.60 9.25
CA LEU A 355 0.80 9.81 10.39
C LEU A 355 1.34 10.35 11.72
N GLY A 356 2.62 10.72 11.76
CA GLY A 356 3.23 11.40 12.89
C GLY A 356 2.54 12.73 13.21
N ALA A 357 2.26 13.55 12.19
CA ALA A 357 1.52 14.80 12.37
C ALA A 357 0.10 14.55 12.95
N ILE A 358 -0.62 13.55 12.44
CA ILE A 358 -1.94 13.19 12.95
C ILE A 358 -1.87 12.77 14.42
N SER A 359 -0.84 11.99 14.81
CA SER A 359 -0.66 11.57 16.21
C SER A 359 -0.42 12.72 17.18
N HIS A 360 0.05 13.84 16.66
CA HIS A 360 0.23 15.05 17.46
C HIS A 360 -0.99 15.99 17.47
N LEU A 361 -1.93 15.83 16.56
CA LEU A 361 -3.14 16.65 16.49
C LEU A 361 -4.22 16.17 17.44
N PHE A 362 -4.28 14.89 17.72
CA PHE A 362 -5.38 14.28 18.46
C PHE A 362 -4.91 13.53 19.71
N PRO A 363 -5.68 13.63 20.81
CA PRO A 363 -5.44 12.81 21.99
C PRO A 363 -5.69 11.32 21.69
N PRO A 364 -5.19 10.40 22.53
CA PRO A 364 -5.33 8.95 22.34
C PRO A 364 -6.76 8.47 22.07
N LYS A 365 -7.75 9.18 22.63
CA LYS A 365 -9.20 8.92 22.45
C LYS A 365 -9.63 8.93 20.96
N TYR A 366 -9.12 9.87 20.15
CA TYR A 366 -9.50 10.06 18.75
C TYR A 366 -8.47 9.51 17.75
N LEU A 367 -7.25 9.21 18.22
CA LEU A 367 -6.12 8.87 17.37
C LEU A 367 -6.39 7.64 16.49
N GLY A 368 -7.01 6.60 17.06
CA GLY A 368 -7.35 5.37 16.31
C GLY A 368 -8.30 5.64 15.14
N GLN A 369 -9.33 6.46 15.35
CA GLN A 369 -10.30 6.81 14.30
C GLN A 369 -9.67 7.73 13.25
N ALA A 370 -8.90 8.74 13.66
CA ALA A 370 -8.19 9.63 12.75
C ALA A 370 -7.22 8.87 11.84
N THR A 371 -6.42 7.98 12.41
CA THR A 371 -5.50 7.11 11.66
C THR A 371 -6.24 6.18 10.70
N SER A 372 -7.35 5.57 11.15
CA SER A 372 -8.16 4.68 10.32
C SER A 372 -8.76 5.40 9.13
N ILE A 373 -9.29 6.62 9.31
CA ILE A 373 -9.83 7.44 8.21
C ILE A 373 -8.74 7.78 7.21
N PHE A 374 -7.56 8.19 7.68
CA PHE A 374 -6.42 8.50 6.81
C PHE A 374 -5.99 7.28 5.98
N VAL A 375 -5.78 6.13 6.62
CA VAL A 375 -5.36 4.88 5.95
C VAL A 375 -6.45 4.37 5.00
N MET A 376 -7.73 4.46 5.38
CA MET A 376 -8.84 4.06 4.53
C MET A 376 -8.93 4.95 3.27
N ALA A 377 -8.80 6.27 3.43
CA ALA A 377 -8.78 7.20 2.30
C ALA A 377 -7.63 6.86 1.34
N MET A 378 -6.42 6.62 1.85
CA MET A 378 -5.27 6.19 1.04
C MET A 378 -5.53 4.89 0.28
N THR A 379 -6.07 3.88 0.96
CA THR A 379 -6.26 2.56 0.36
C THR A 379 -7.38 2.57 -0.68
N MET A 380 -8.54 3.12 -0.34
CA MET A 380 -9.70 3.13 -1.23
C MET A 380 -9.48 4.01 -2.46
N LEU A 381 -8.97 5.24 -2.26
CA LEU A 381 -8.70 6.16 -3.35
C LEU A 381 -7.49 5.72 -4.17
N GLY A 382 -6.40 5.33 -3.51
CA GLY A 382 -5.16 4.94 -4.18
C GLY A 382 -5.33 3.70 -5.04
N VAL A 383 -5.66 2.57 -4.43
CA VAL A 383 -5.81 1.29 -5.15
C VAL A 383 -6.97 1.35 -6.14
N GLY A 384 -8.11 1.95 -5.72
CA GLY A 384 -9.32 1.97 -6.56
C GLY A 384 -9.18 2.91 -7.75
N ILE A 385 -8.86 4.17 -7.51
CA ILE A 385 -8.91 5.22 -8.54
C ILE A 385 -7.62 5.27 -9.36
N GLY A 386 -6.45 5.10 -8.72
CA GLY A 386 -5.16 5.32 -9.36
C GLY A 386 -4.98 4.58 -10.70
N PRO A 387 -5.02 3.25 -10.72
CA PRO A 387 -4.86 2.49 -11.96
C PRO A 387 -5.95 2.78 -13.01
N LEU A 388 -7.21 2.95 -12.56
CA LEU A 388 -8.33 3.24 -13.46
C LEU A 388 -8.18 4.62 -14.13
N LEU A 389 -7.78 5.64 -13.38
CA LEU A 389 -7.58 7.00 -13.89
C LEU A 389 -6.60 7.01 -15.06
N ILE A 390 -5.47 6.32 -14.92
CA ILE A 390 -4.49 6.24 -16.02
C ILE A 390 -5.03 5.46 -17.20
N GLY A 391 -5.74 4.35 -16.96
CA GLY A 391 -6.36 3.57 -18.03
C GLY A 391 -7.33 4.42 -18.87
N VAL A 392 -8.22 5.16 -18.18
CA VAL A 392 -9.19 6.05 -18.85
C VAL A 392 -8.49 7.19 -19.60
N LEU A 393 -7.50 7.84 -18.99
CA LEU A 393 -6.74 8.91 -19.66
C LEU A 393 -5.94 8.39 -20.85
N SER A 394 -5.33 7.20 -20.74
CA SER A 394 -4.58 6.58 -21.83
C SER A 394 -5.49 6.26 -23.02
N ASP A 395 -6.64 5.63 -22.78
CA ASP A 395 -7.60 5.34 -23.85
C ASP A 395 -8.17 6.64 -24.47
N HIS A 396 -8.41 7.68 -23.64
CA HIS A 396 -8.87 8.98 -24.14
C HIS A 396 -7.83 9.68 -25.03
N PHE A 397 -6.55 9.56 -24.72
CA PHE A 397 -5.47 10.17 -25.50
C PHE A 397 -5.04 9.32 -26.69
N THR A 398 -5.37 8.04 -26.75
CA THR A 398 -4.95 7.12 -27.81
C THR A 398 -5.34 7.59 -29.21
N PRO A 399 -6.55 8.16 -29.49
CA PRO A 399 -6.89 8.63 -30.84
C PRO A 399 -6.01 9.78 -31.34
N SER A 400 -5.46 10.60 -30.45
CA SER A 400 -4.64 11.77 -30.79
C SER A 400 -3.14 11.52 -30.69
N LEU A 401 -2.69 10.67 -29.75
CA LEU A 401 -1.28 10.48 -29.43
C LEU A 401 -0.75 9.07 -29.72
N GLY A 402 -1.63 8.14 -30.13
CA GLY A 402 -1.24 6.77 -30.47
C GLY A 402 -0.47 6.08 -29.33
N GLY A 403 0.71 5.53 -29.62
CA GLY A 403 1.55 4.81 -28.66
C GLY A 403 2.06 5.65 -27.48
N GLU A 404 2.09 6.98 -27.60
CA GLU A 404 2.53 7.88 -26.55
C GLU A 404 1.42 8.22 -25.52
N ALA A 405 0.18 7.77 -25.73
CA ALA A 405 -0.97 8.09 -24.90
C ALA A 405 -0.73 7.78 -23.41
N LEU A 406 -0.16 6.61 -23.09
CA LEU A 406 0.16 6.22 -21.71
C LEU A 406 1.17 7.16 -21.06
N ARG A 407 2.20 7.60 -21.79
CA ARG A 407 3.20 8.57 -21.34
C ARG A 407 2.54 9.86 -20.85
N TYR A 408 1.68 10.44 -21.68
CA TYR A 408 1.00 11.70 -21.33
C TYR A 408 -0.09 11.52 -20.27
N ALA A 409 -0.75 10.36 -20.20
CA ALA A 409 -1.67 10.03 -19.13
C ALA A 409 -0.95 9.99 -17.77
N LEU A 410 0.24 9.36 -17.73
CA LEU A 410 1.07 9.33 -16.52
C LEU A 410 1.63 10.72 -16.18
N ALA A 411 2.09 11.50 -17.17
CA ALA A 411 2.52 12.88 -16.93
C ALA A 411 1.38 13.74 -16.37
N ALA A 412 0.15 13.58 -16.86
CA ALA A 412 -1.02 14.27 -16.34
C ALA A 412 -1.32 13.92 -14.87
N SER A 413 -1.05 12.67 -14.45
CA SER A 413 -1.23 12.27 -13.04
C SER A 413 -0.33 13.02 -12.07
N VAL A 414 0.75 13.64 -12.52
CA VAL A 414 1.63 14.48 -11.69
C VAL A 414 0.88 15.70 -11.15
N SER A 415 -0.23 16.11 -11.79
CA SER A 415 -1.12 17.15 -11.25
C SER A 415 -1.65 16.78 -9.84
N LEU A 416 -1.84 15.51 -9.55
CA LEU A 416 -2.23 15.03 -8.21
C LEU A 416 -1.09 15.19 -7.20
N VAL A 417 0.17 15.03 -7.62
CA VAL A 417 1.34 15.32 -6.77
C VAL A 417 1.44 16.82 -6.49
N VAL A 418 1.13 17.66 -7.49
CA VAL A 418 1.04 19.14 -7.31
C VAL A 418 -0.08 19.48 -6.34
N LEU A 419 -1.26 18.87 -6.46
CA LEU A 419 -2.37 19.06 -5.51
C LEU A 419 -1.96 18.64 -4.08
N ALA A 420 -1.25 17.52 -3.93
CA ALA A 420 -0.74 17.09 -2.63
C ALA A 420 0.24 18.12 -2.03
N ALA A 421 1.12 18.72 -2.84
CA ALA A 421 2.01 19.80 -2.40
C ALA A 421 1.22 21.03 -1.93
N LEU A 422 0.17 21.42 -2.67
CA LEU A 422 -0.72 22.51 -2.29
C LEU A 422 -1.44 22.22 -0.97
N PHE A 423 -1.98 21.02 -0.80
CA PHE A 423 -2.63 20.64 0.45
C PHE A 423 -1.66 20.63 1.64
N LEU A 424 -0.41 20.16 1.46
CA LEU A 424 0.63 20.25 2.49
C LEU A 424 1.00 21.71 2.81
N ALA A 425 1.13 22.56 1.80
CA ALA A 425 1.38 23.98 1.99
C ALA A 425 0.25 24.68 2.77
N MET A 426 -1.01 24.25 2.55
CA MET A 426 -2.16 24.72 3.31
C MET A 426 -2.26 24.13 4.72
N ALA A 427 -1.78 22.90 4.91
CA ALA A 427 -1.74 22.23 6.20
C ALA A 427 -0.70 22.86 7.14
N LEU A 428 0.47 23.22 6.62
CA LEU A 428 1.64 23.63 7.40
C LEU A 428 1.39 24.83 8.35
N PRO A 429 0.83 25.98 7.91
CA PRO A 429 0.57 27.11 8.81
C PRO A 429 -0.49 26.77 9.86
N ARG A 430 -1.52 26.00 9.49
CA ARG A 430 -2.58 25.59 10.40
C ARG A 430 -2.07 24.61 11.46
N TYR A 431 -1.22 23.68 11.06
CA TYR A 431 -0.56 22.74 11.95
C TYR A 431 0.33 23.47 12.98
N ARG A 432 1.07 24.50 12.56
CA ARG A 432 1.85 25.35 13.46
C ARG A 432 0.95 26.07 14.47
N ALA A 433 -0.13 26.70 14.00
CA ALA A 433 -1.04 27.46 14.86
C ALA A 433 -1.74 26.58 15.90
N GLN A 434 -2.07 25.32 15.57
CA GLN A 434 -2.72 24.39 16.49
C GLN A 434 -1.77 23.83 17.56
N ARG A 435 -0.46 23.82 17.31
CA ARG A 435 0.55 23.33 18.27
C ARG A 435 1.18 24.38 19.17
N THR A 436 1.05 25.65 18.84
CA THR A 436 1.55 26.75 19.69
C THR A 436 0.74 26.96 20.98
N ARG A 437 -0.27 26.12 21.22
CA ARG A 437 -1.04 26.07 22.48
C ARG A 437 -0.70 24.79 23.28
N PRO A 438 0.47 24.69 23.95
CA PRO A 438 0.78 23.56 24.81
C PRO A 438 -0.09 23.67 26.05
N GLY A 439 -0.98 22.69 26.26
CA GLY A 439 -1.72 22.57 27.51
C GLY A 439 -3.19 22.97 27.50
N GLU A 440 -3.71 23.57 26.45
CA GLU A 440 -5.17 23.61 26.30
C GLU A 440 -5.62 22.32 25.57
N PRO A 441 -6.49 21.51 26.18
CA PRO A 441 -7.23 20.52 25.41
C PRO A 441 -7.90 21.27 24.26
N VAL A 442 -7.88 20.72 23.05
CA VAL A 442 -8.65 21.24 21.90
C VAL A 442 -10.01 21.63 22.46
N ALA A 443 -10.33 22.94 22.43
CA ALA A 443 -11.47 23.48 23.11
C ALA A 443 -12.67 22.60 22.80
N GLU A 444 -13.30 22.03 23.81
CA GLU A 444 -14.62 21.45 23.67
C GLU A 444 -15.48 22.54 23.03
N PRO A 445 -16.22 22.22 21.97
CA PRO A 445 -17.11 23.18 21.40
C PRO A 445 -17.98 23.70 22.51
N ALA A 446 -17.89 25.01 22.80
CA ALA A 446 -18.72 25.66 23.78
C ALA A 446 -20.14 25.22 23.48
N ASP A 447 -20.77 24.55 24.42
CA ASP A 447 -22.18 24.24 24.37
C ASP A 447 -22.89 25.55 24.01
N ALA A 448 -23.34 25.62 22.76
CA ALA A 448 -24.34 26.59 22.39
C ALA A 448 -25.57 26.23 23.21
N ALA A 449 -25.69 26.86 24.35
CA ALA A 449 -26.91 26.93 25.09
C ALA A 449 -27.98 27.39 24.12
N ILE A 450 -28.75 26.44 23.60
CA ILE A 450 -30.05 26.73 23.00
C ILE A 450 -31.01 26.67 24.15
N ALA A 451 -31.34 27.86 24.62
CA ALA A 451 -32.57 28.09 25.39
C ALA A 451 -33.79 27.79 24.52
#